data_2c688e0bd96baf62fff789bcf2fbd8b0
#
_entry.id   2c688e0bd96baf62fff789bcf2fbd8b0
#
_cell.length_a   1.000
_cell.length_b   1.000
_cell.length_c   1.000
_cell.angle_alpha   90.00
_cell.angle_beta   90.00
_cell.angle_gamma   90.00
#
_symmetry.space_group_name_H-M   'P 1'
#
loop_
_entity.id
_entity.type
_entity.pdbx_description
1 polymer ?
#
loop_
_entity_poly.entity_id
_entity_poly.type
_entity_poly.pdbx_seq_one_letter_code
_entity_poly.pdbx_strand_id
1 'polypeptide(L)'
;MVANADVKKLYGISILGLLLSAFTVYLFPSYFILILPTLVLIVGLFLLSIENIFLIVAFSTPFSIKYLFGNSGLNLPDEPLMIVLMLLFIVKLIEKPPLFKPILKESLTFVLILNLIWILLTSITSSLPIVSFKFLLARLWTVTFGYFWGALIFKNPKNIKKFMLAFGLGLCIVVIYSTYNHYGVGFSQKKAMLVMKPLMDDHTVYSAVCSMVLAFSITMLFFKNRFYTKILFYGIALCSLTGVILSYSRAAALSLVFVTIFLILLKLKIRFRTLVSFIGVLIIFGFIFNNEIYQRIRLNNSASGKNLVGDIKSISNVNNDESNVERLNRWESGFRMFKEKPLLGFGPGTYQFQYSGYQKSQQMTSISTTHGDMGNAHSEYFGPLIESGIVGFLLVILLFGFSIAILMNLYYHPKDEKTKMYSLAILLSLLTYYFHGLMNDFLDQDKAAVLVWAMLGMVTSLNLNQSNISESLEKV
;
A
#
# COMPACT_ATOMS: atom_id res chain seq x y z
N MET A 1 -7.20 -28.11 -22.67
CA MET A 1 -6.33 -29.01 -21.89
C MET A 1 -5.06 -29.17 -22.70
N VAL A 2 -3.96 -28.48 -22.34
CA VAL A 2 -2.63 -28.76 -22.89
C VAL A 2 -2.14 -30.00 -22.15
N ALA A 3 -1.71 -31.04 -22.88
CA ALA A 3 -1.33 -32.31 -22.30
C ALA A 3 -0.16 -32.14 -21.30
N ASN A 4 -0.19 -32.88 -20.18
CA ASN A 4 0.81 -32.80 -19.11
C ASN A 4 2.28 -32.98 -19.57
N ALA A 5 2.51 -33.60 -20.75
CA ALA A 5 3.83 -33.76 -21.34
C ALA A 5 4.41 -32.45 -21.92
N ASP A 6 3.56 -31.60 -22.49
CA ASP A 6 3.98 -30.31 -23.06
C ASP A 6 4.35 -29.31 -21.95
N VAL A 7 3.64 -29.35 -20.83
CA VAL A 7 3.92 -28.52 -19.65
C VAL A 7 5.29 -28.88 -19.05
N LYS A 8 5.64 -30.16 -18.91
CA LYS A 8 6.97 -30.59 -18.41
C LYS A 8 8.11 -30.21 -19.34
N LYS A 9 7.93 -30.32 -20.68
CA LYS A 9 8.91 -29.86 -21.68
C LYS A 9 9.12 -28.34 -21.58
N LEU A 10 8.04 -27.61 -21.39
CA LEU A 10 8.05 -26.17 -21.24
C LEU A 10 8.81 -25.69 -19.99
N TYR A 11 8.59 -26.35 -18.83
CA TYR A 11 9.37 -26.10 -17.62
C TYR A 11 10.86 -26.39 -17.83
N GLY A 12 11.21 -27.47 -18.54
CA GLY A 12 12.59 -27.80 -18.89
C GLY A 12 13.23 -26.72 -19.74
N ILE A 13 12.54 -26.22 -20.77
CA ILE A 13 13.01 -25.12 -21.63
C ILE A 13 13.17 -23.80 -20.86
N SER A 14 12.23 -23.48 -19.97
CA SER A 14 12.30 -22.27 -19.15
C SER A 14 13.45 -22.31 -18.15
N ILE A 15 13.70 -23.45 -17.51
CA ILE A 15 14.84 -23.65 -16.60
C ILE A 15 16.17 -23.59 -17.38
N LEU A 16 16.25 -24.23 -18.54
CA LEU A 16 17.43 -24.18 -19.38
C LEU A 16 17.71 -22.74 -19.87
N GLY A 17 16.67 -22.00 -20.26
CA GLY A 17 16.75 -20.59 -20.63
C GLY A 17 17.25 -19.71 -19.48
N LEU A 18 16.77 -19.94 -18.26
CA LEU A 18 17.24 -19.23 -17.04
C LEU A 18 18.72 -19.54 -16.76
N LEU A 19 19.13 -20.80 -16.86
CA LEU A 19 20.53 -21.21 -16.66
C LEU A 19 21.45 -20.61 -17.71
N LEU A 20 21.05 -20.65 -18.99
CA LEU A 20 21.79 -20.03 -20.10
C LEU A 20 21.88 -18.50 -19.93
N SER A 21 20.83 -17.85 -19.50
CA SER A 21 20.83 -16.40 -19.25
C SER A 21 21.67 -16.02 -18.04
N ALA A 22 21.65 -16.80 -16.96
CA ALA A 22 22.54 -16.61 -15.82
C ALA A 22 24.02 -16.79 -16.22
N PHE A 23 24.33 -17.76 -17.07
CA PHE A 23 25.64 -18.00 -17.59
C PHE A 23 26.11 -16.88 -18.53
N THR A 24 25.23 -16.34 -19.38
CA THR A 24 25.57 -15.20 -20.26
C THR A 24 25.77 -13.91 -19.47
N VAL A 25 25.01 -13.65 -18.42
CA VAL A 25 25.25 -12.52 -17.50
C VAL A 25 26.61 -12.64 -16.82
N TYR A 26 27.02 -13.85 -16.45
CA TYR A 26 28.32 -14.09 -15.84
C TYR A 26 29.48 -13.81 -16.81
N LEU A 27 29.32 -14.17 -18.11
CA LEU A 27 30.36 -14.01 -19.12
C LEU A 27 30.44 -12.59 -19.73
N PHE A 28 29.32 -11.88 -19.81
CA PHE A 28 29.23 -10.58 -20.49
C PHE A 28 28.41 -9.59 -19.67
N PRO A 29 29.03 -8.75 -18.85
CA PRO A 29 28.34 -7.79 -17.97
C PRO A 29 27.86 -6.54 -18.74
N SER A 30 27.14 -6.70 -19.85
CA SER A 30 26.51 -5.60 -20.57
C SER A 30 25.01 -5.54 -20.26
N TYR A 31 24.46 -4.32 -20.11
CA TYR A 31 23.06 -4.07 -19.72
C TYR A 31 22.02 -4.74 -20.63
N PHE A 32 22.35 -5.00 -21.91
CA PHE A 32 21.45 -5.66 -22.86
C PHE A 32 21.19 -7.13 -22.54
N ILE A 33 22.08 -7.79 -21.83
CA ILE A 33 21.99 -9.22 -21.51
C ILE A 33 20.96 -9.44 -20.38
N LEU A 34 20.68 -8.44 -19.52
CA LEU A 34 19.62 -8.50 -18.52
C LEU A 34 18.21 -8.55 -19.14
N ILE A 35 18.05 -8.10 -20.39
CA ILE A 35 16.77 -8.17 -21.11
C ILE A 35 16.45 -9.62 -21.48
N LEU A 36 17.43 -10.44 -21.80
CA LEU A 36 17.24 -11.82 -22.23
C LEU A 36 16.65 -12.73 -21.15
N PRO A 37 17.16 -12.74 -19.89
CA PRO A 37 16.54 -13.47 -18.78
C PRO A 37 15.12 -12.98 -18.47
N THR A 38 14.90 -11.67 -18.56
CA THR A 38 13.59 -11.07 -18.36
C THR A 38 12.62 -11.50 -19.46
N LEU A 39 13.07 -11.55 -20.71
CA LEU A 39 12.28 -12.03 -21.86
C LEU A 39 11.97 -13.53 -21.74
N VAL A 40 12.92 -14.36 -21.33
CA VAL A 40 12.72 -15.80 -21.11
C VAL A 40 11.79 -16.03 -19.92
N LEU A 41 11.92 -15.24 -18.86
CA LEU A 41 10.99 -15.25 -17.73
C LEU A 41 9.58 -14.86 -18.21
N ILE A 42 9.44 -13.80 -18.99
CA ILE A 42 8.18 -13.33 -19.57
C ILE A 42 7.57 -14.40 -20.48
N VAL A 43 8.32 -14.99 -21.39
CA VAL A 43 7.84 -16.06 -22.29
C VAL A 43 7.46 -17.30 -21.47
N GLY A 44 8.26 -17.70 -20.48
CA GLY A 44 7.93 -18.78 -19.55
C GLY A 44 6.65 -18.50 -18.74
N LEU A 45 6.45 -17.25 -18.35
CA LEU A 45 5.25 -16.80 -17.62
C LEU A 45 4.01 -16.67 -18.54
N PHE A 46 4.18 -16.37 -19.85
CA PHE A 46 3.08 -16.44 -20.83
C PHE A 46 2.45 -17.83 -20.94
N LEU A 47 3.23 -18.85 -20.63
CA LEU A 47 2.78 -20.23 -20.59
C LEU A 47 2.12 -20.61 -19.26
N LEU A 48 2.26 -19.76 -18.23
CA LEU A 48 1.54 -19.86 -16.96
C LEU A 48 0.17 -19.18 -17.06
N SER A 49 -0.76 -19.60 -16.22
CA SER A 49 -2.04 -18.89 -16.10
C SER A 49 -1.79 -17.49 -15.50
N ILE A 50 -2.61 -16.51 -15.87
CA ILE A 50 -2.58 -15.15 -15.30
C ILE A 50 -2.67 -15.20 -13.77
N GLU A 51 -3.44 -16.16 -13.22
CA GLU A 51 -3.54 -16.39 -11.77
C GLU A 51 -2.18 -16.72 -11.14
N ASN A 52 -1.38 -17.56 -11.79
CA ASN A 52 -0.06 -17.93 -11.28
C ASN A 52 0.92 -16.76 -11.33
N ILE A 53 0.92 -15.98 -12.42
CA ILE A 53 1.74 -14.76 -12.54
C ILE A 53 1.35 -13.77 -11.43
N PHE A 54 0.05 -13.58 -11.21
CA PHE A 54 -0.49 -12.73 -10.17
C PHE A 54 0.00 -13.13 -8.77
N LEU A 55 0.04 -14.44 -8.48
CA LEU A 55 0.54 -14.96 -7.21
C LEU A 55 2.07 -14.86 -7.07
N ILE A 56 2.80 -15.00 -8.17
CA ILE A 56 4.27 -14.81 -8.19
C ILE A 56 4.60 -13.35 -7.87
N VAL A 57 3.92 -12.38 -8.49
CA VAL A 57 4.08 -10.97 -8.16
C VAL A 57 3.76 -10.72 -6.69
N ALA A 58 2.62 -11.23 -6.20
CA ALA A 58 2.24 -11.10 -4.80
C ALA A 58 3.31 -11.63 -3.83
N PHE A 59 3.92 -12.79 -4.15
CA PHE A 59 4.96 -13.40 -3.33
C PHE A 59 6.28 -12.60 -3.38
N SER A 60 6.68 -12.12 -4.57
CA SER A 60 7.97 -11.47 -4.76
C SER A 60 8.00 -10.01 -4.34
N THR A 61 6.88 -9.29 -4.40
CA THR A 61 6.81 -7.85 -4.10
C THR A 61 7.44 -7.49 -2.74
N PRO A 62 7.21 -8.17 -1.61
CA PRO A 62 7.79 -7.77 -0.34
C PRO A 62 9.33 -7.73 -0.33
N PHE A 63 9.99 -8.63 -1.09
CA PHE A 63 11.45 -8.74 -1.13
C PHE A 63 12.06 -8.33 -2.47
N SER A 64 11.31 -7.68 -3.36
CA SER A 64 11.85 -7.12 -4.59
C SER A 64 12.92 -6.08 -4.30
N ILE A 65 13.92 -5.96 -5.16
CA ILE A 65 15.06 -5.06 -4.99
C ILE A 65 15.06 -4.02 -6.09
N LYS A 66 15.27 -2.75 -5.70
CA LYS A 66 15.35 -1.64 -6.64
C LYS A 66 16.69 -1.69 -7.38
N TYR A 67 16.61 -1.83 -8.67
CA TYR A 67 17.75 -1.73 -9.58
C TYR A 67 17.75 -0.38 -10.28
N LEU A 68 18.89 0.34 -10.23
CA LEU A 68 19.00 1.70 -10.76
C LEU A 68 19.57 1.65 -12.18
N PHE A 69 18.93 2.34 -13.11
CA PHE A 69 19.35 2.56 -14.49
C PHE A 69 19.49 4.09 -14.72
N GLY A 70 20.68 4.62 -14.55
CA GLY A 70 20.89 6.08 -14.56
C GLY A 70 20.07 6.78 -13.49
N ASN A 71 19.21 7.72 -13.87
CA ASN A 71 18.33 8.47 -12.96
C ASN A 71 16.95 7.81 -12.75
N SER A 72 16.77 6.56 -13.16
CA SER A 72 15.52 5.81 -12.98
C SER A 72 15.81 4.48 -12.29
N GLY A 73 14.84 3.92 -11.60
CA GLY A 73 14.95 2.61 -10.96
C GLY A 73 13.71 1.78 -11.22
N LEU A 74 13.88 0.46 -11.22
CA LEU A 74 12.82 -0.54 -11.32
C LEU A 74 12.99 -1.55 -10.19
N ASN A 75 11.89 -1.93 -9.54
CA ASN A 75 11.89 -3.03 -8.59
C ASN A 75 11.83 -4.36 -9.33
N LEU A 76 12.79 -5.23 -9.08
CA LEU A 76 12.84 -6.55 -9.70
C LEU A 76 12.49 -7.63 -8.68
N PRO A 77 11.66 -8.63 -9.04
CA PRO A 77 11.09 -8.90 -10.37
C PRO A 77 9.67 -8.37 -10.58
N ASP A 78 9.04 -7.69 -9.63
CA ASP A 78 7.61 -7.40 -9.60
C ASP A 78 7.15 -6.33 -10.61
N GLU A 79 7.84 -5.17 -10.75
CA GLU A 79 7.41 -4.13 -11.69
C GLU A 79 7.38 -4.59 -13.16
N PRO A 80 8.42 -5.27 -13.71
CA PRO A 80 8.32 -5.80 -15.07
C PRO A 80 7.14 -6.73 -15.28
N LEU A 81 6.82 -7.56 -14.29
CA LEU A 81 5.67 -8.48 -14.35
C LEU A 81 4.34 -7.72 -14.29
N MET A 82 4.25 -6.67 -13.49
CA MET A 82 3.07 -5.79 -13.45
C MET A 82 2.88 -5.04 -14.78
N ILE A 83 3.96 -4.57 -15.41
CA ILE A 83 3.90 -3.93 -16.73
C ILE A 83 3.37 -4.91 -17.78
N VAL A 84 3.86 -6.17 -17.79
CA VAL A 84 3.34 -7.21 -18.70
C VAL A 84 1.86 -7.46 -18.46
N LEU A 85 1.43 -7.56 -17.20
CA LEU A 85 0.02 -7.74 -16.87
C LEU A 85 -0.83 -6.51 -17.26
N MET A 86 -0.27 -5.29 -17.22
CA MET A 86 -0.95 -4.09 -17.72
C MET A 86 -1.13 -4.15 -19.23
N LEU A 87 -0.13 -4.57 -19.99
CA LEU A 87 -0.27 -4.74 -21.45
C LEU A 87 -1.29 -5.83 -21.80
N LEU A 88 -1.27 -6.96 -21.10
CA LEU A 88 -2.26 -8.02 -21.24
C LEU A 88 -3.68 -7.56 -20.89
N PHE A 89 -3.81 -6.69 -19.89
CA PHE A 89 -5.10 -6.09 -19.53
C PHE A 89 -5.67 -5.26 -20.68
N ILE A 90 -4.85 -4.41 -21.31
CA ILE A 90 -5.27 -3.59 -22.46
C ILE A 90 -5.73 -4.48 -23.61
N VAL A 91 -4.96 -5.52 -23.94
CA VAL A 91 -5.35 -6.50 -24.99
C VAL A 91 -6.68 -7.17 -24.64
N LYS A 92 -6.84 -7.66 -23.37
CA LYS A 92 -8.07 -8.31 -22.95
C LYS A 92 -9.27 -7.38 -22.86
N LEU A 93 -9.04 -6.11 -22.54
CA LEU A 93 -10.10 -5.09 -22.54
C LEU A 93 -10.68 -4.87 -23.94
N ILE A 94 -9.82 -4.94 -24.99
CA ILE A 94 -10.21 -4.81 -26.39
C ILE A 94 -10.86 -6.11 -26.90
N GLU A 95 -10.24 -7.27 -26.64
CA GLU A 95 -10.72 -8.57 -27.16
C GLU A 95 -12.03 -9.04 -26.47
N LYS A 96 -12.16 -8.81 -25.17
CA LYS A 96 -13.26 -9.34 -24.34
C LYS A 96 -13.83 -8.27 -23.39
N PRO A 97 -14.39 -7.16 -23.94
CA PRO A 97 -14.96 -6.08 -23.11
C PRO A 97 -16.00 -6.56 -22.08
N PRO A 98 -16.87 -7.57 -22.40
CA PRO A 98 -17.88 -8.04 -21.44
C PRO A 98 -17.28 -8.59 -20.12
N LEU A 99 -16.02 -9.02 -20.14
CA LEU A 99 -15.33 -9.55 -18.95
C LEU A 99 -15.18 -8.48 -17.84
N PHE A 100 -14.92 -7.23 -18.25
CA PHE A 100 -14.67 -6.10 -17.35
C PHE A 100 -15.93 -5.25 -17.08
N LYS A 101 -16.97 -5.38 -17.91
CA LYS A 101 -18.21 -4.58 -17.80
C LYS A 101 -18.83 -4.55 -16.39
N PRO A 102 -18.91 -5.67 -15.62
CA PRO A 102 -19.41 -5.63 -14.25
C PRO A 102 -18.51 -4.80 -13.33
N ILE A 103 -17.17 -4.93 -13.45
CA ILE A 103 -16.21 -4.19 -12.64
C ILE A 103 -16.32 -2.70 -12.92
N LEU A 104 -16.44 -2.30 -14.20
CA LEU A 104 -16.53 -0.90 -14.61
C LEU A 104 -17.81 -0.20 -14.13
N LYS A 105 -18.86 -0.95 -13.78
CA LYS A 105 -20.11 -0.41 -13.23
C LYS A 105 -20.08 -0.15 -11.73
N GLU A 106 -19.06 -0.67 -11.03
CA GLU A 106 -18.95 -0.52 -9.58
C GLU A 106 -18.61 0.91 -9.17
N SER A 107 -19.25 1.42 -8.12
CA SER A 107 -19.04 2.78 -7.61
C SER A 107 -17.57 3.05 -7.23
N LEU A 108 -16.90 2.06 -6.63
CA LEU A 108 -15.49 2.15 -6.28
C LEU A 108 -14.61 2.29 -7.53
N THR A 109 -14.92 1.53 -8.60
CA THR A 109 -14.23 1.64 -9.90
C THR A 109 -14.43 2.99 -10.55
N PHE A 110 -15.65 3.54 -10.47
CA PHE A 110 -15.95 4.86 -11.02
C PHE A 110 -15.09 5.94 -10.35
N VAL A 111 -15.00 5.95 -9.03
CA VAL A 111 -14.15 6.90 -8.29
C VAL A 111 -12.66 6.70 -8.63
N LEU A 112 -12.22 5.44 -8.75
CA LEU A 112 -10.84 5.12 -9.14
C LEU A 112 -10.51 5.65 -10.54
N ILE A 113 -11.40 5.46 -11.51
CA ILE A 113 -11.22 5.97 -12.89
C ILE A 113 -11.17 7.49 -12.89
N LEU A 114 -12.06 8.16 -12.14
CA LEU A 114 -12.02 9.62 -11.99
C LEU A 114 -10.69 10.07 -11.37
N ASN A 115 -10.17 9.35 -10.38
CA ASN A 115 -8.86 9.66 -9.80
C ASN A 115 -7.71 9.51 -10.82
N LEU A 116 -7.70 8.45 -11.62
CA LEU A 116 -6.69 8.25 -12.67
C LEU A 116 -6.78 9.33 -13.77
N ILE A 117 -7.99 9.69 -14.19
CA ILE A 117 -8.22 10.81 -15.15
C ILE A 117 -7.71 12.11 -14.55
N TRP A 118 -7.98 12.36 -13.26
CA TRP A 118 -7.53 13.58 -12.59
C TRP A 118 -6.00 13.65 -12.48
N ILE A 119 -5.34 12.52 -12.14
CA ILE A 119 -3.87 12.38 -12.15
C ILE A 119 -3.31 12.67 -13.54
N LEU A 120 -3.96 12.17 -14.61
CA LEU A 120 -3.55 12.46 -15.99
C LEU A 120 -3.67 13.96 -16.30
N LEU A 121 -4.78 14.60 -15.98
CA LEU A 121 -5.00 16.04 -16.20
C LEU A 121 -3.97 16.89 -15.44
N THR A 122 -3.74 16.56 -14.16
CA THR A 122 -2.75 17.26 -13.34
C THR A 122 -1.30 16.96 -13.75
N SER A 123 -1.04 15.84 -14.43
CA SER A 123 0.26 15.56 -15.03
C SER A 123 0.54 16.42 -16.27
N ILE A 124 -0.50 16.72 -17.06
CA ILE A 124 -0.37 17.61 -18.24
C ILE A 124 -0.07 19.05 -17.79
N THR A 125 -0.72 19.51 -16.70
CA THR A 125 -0.55 20.88 -16.17
C THR A 125 0.58 20.98 -15.14
N SER A 126 1.34 19.90 -14.95
CA SER A 126 2.39 19.81 -13.95
C SER A 126 3.53 20.80 -14.17
N SER A 127 4.09 21.29 -13.08
CA SER A 127 5.34 22.07 -13.08
C SER A 127 6.56 21.25 -13.50
N LEU A 128 6.50 19.88 -13.37
CA LEU A 128 7.52 18.93 -13.82
C LEU A 128 6.85 17.76 -14.56
N PRO A 129 6.42 17.94 -15.83
CA PRO A 129 5.58 16.98 -16.53
C PRO A 129 6.20 15.56 -16.62
N ILE A 130 7.50 15.45 -16.87
CA ILE A 130 8.19 14.15 -16.96
C ILE A 130 8.07 13.35 -15.64
N VAL A 131 8.21 14.02 -14.49
CA VAL A 131 8.05 13.39 -13.17
C VAL A 131 6.63 12.90 -13.00
N SER A 132 5.65 13.75 -13.32
CA SER A 132 4.23 13.42 -13.16
C SER A 132 3.76 12.31 -14.11
N PHE A 133 4.26 12.26 -15.34
CA PHE A 133 3.97 11.14 -16.24
C PHE A 133 4.61 9.82 -15.79
N LYS A 134 5.83 9.85 -15.21
CA LYS A 134 6.42 8.66 -14.57
C LYS A 134 5.57 8.17 -13.39
N PHE A 135 5.10 9.10 -12.56
CA PHE A 135 4.19 8.80 -11.46
C PHE A 135 2.89 8.14 -11.96
N LEU A 136 2.24 8.75 -12.98
CA LEU A 136 1.03 8.18 -13.58
C LEU A 136 1.26 6.77 -14.12
N LEU A 137 2.37 6.54 -14.82
CA LEU A 137 2.69 5.24 -15.38
C LEU A 137 2.86 4.18 -14.27
N ALA A 138 3.60 4.51 -13.20
CA ALA A 138 3.75 3.65 -12.04
C ALA A 138 2.39 3.33 -11.39
N ARG A 139 1.54 4.33 -11.25
CA ARG A 139 0.18 4.16 -10.73
C ARG A 139 -0.67 3.24 -11.63
N LEU A 140 -0.55 3.36 -12.95
CA LEU A 140 -1.33 2.56 -13.90
C LEU A 140 -0.98 1.07 -13.82
N TRP A 141 0.30 0.67 -13.76
CA TRP A 141 0.61 -0.76 -13.68
C TRP A 141 0.25 -1.36 -12.33
N THR A 142 0.45 -0.65 -11.20
CA THR A 142 0.09 -1.15 -9.87
C THR A 142 -1.43 -1.28 -9.70
N VAL A 143 -2.21 -0.29 -10.18
CA VAL A 143 -3.68 -0.34 -10.18
C VAL A 143 -4.19 -1.43 -11.11
N THR A 144 -3.63 -1.56 -12.31
CA THR A 144 -4.04 -2.62 -13.25
C THR A 144 -3.79 -3.99 -12.66
N PHE A 145 -2.64 -4.20 -12.06
CA PHE A 145 -2.32 -5.44 -11.38
C PHE A 145 -3.25 -5.68 -10.19
N GLY A 146 -3.20 -4.82 -9.18
CA GLY A 146 -3.88 -5.07 -7.90
C GLY A 146 -5.39 -4.96 -8.01
N TYR A 147 -5.90 -3.90 -8.64
CA TYR A 147 -7.33 -3.65 -8.68
C TYR A 147 -8.04 -4.40 -9.81
N PHE A 148 -7.69 -4.18 -11.07
CA PHE A 148 -8.46 -4.75 -12.19
C PHE A 148 -8.27 -6.25 -12.35
N TRP A 149 -7.03 -6.74 -12.38
CA TRP A 149 -6.78 -8.19 -12.37
C TRP A 149 -7.21 -8.83 -11.05
N GLY A 150 -6.96 -8.13 -9.93
CA GLY A 150 -7.44 -8.57 -8.62
C GLY A 150 -8.94 -8.78 -8.61
N ALA A 151 -9.75 -7.80 -9.06
CA ALA A 151 -11.21 -7.93 -9.08
C ALA A 151 -11.70 -9.11 -9.92
N LEU A 152 -11.00 -9.48 -11.01
CA LEU A 152 -11.30 -10.67 -11.80
C LEU A 152 -10.90 -11.97 -11.10
N ILE A 153 -9.69 -12.04 -10.57
CA ILE A 153 -9.10 -13.25 -9.97
C ILE A 153 -9.81 -13.58 -8.65
N PHE A 154 -10.15 -12.57 -7.86
CA PHE A 154 -10.83 -12.73 -6.57
C PHE A 154 -12.33 -13.06 -6.70
N LYS A 155 -12.92 -13.07 -7.92
CA LYS A 155 -14.25 -13.66 -8.15
C LYS A 155 -14.35 -15.08 -7.57
N ASN A 156 -13.23 -15.81 -7.57
CA ASN A 156 -13.09 -17.00 -6.76
C ASN A 156 -12.51 -16.62 -5.38
N PRO A 157 -13.29 -16.63 -4.28
CA PRO A 157 -12.84 -16.20 -2.96
C PRO A 157 -11.67 -17.01 -2.39
N LYS A 158 -11.40 -18.22 -2.95
CA LYS A 158 -10.22 -19.01 -2.57
C LYS A 158 -8.92 -18.27 -2.93
N ASN A 159 -8.94 -17.43 -3.96
CA ASN A 159 -7.77 -16.70 -4.43
C ASN A 159 -7.41 -15.52 -3.53
N ILE A 160 -8.36 -14.94 -2.78
CA ILE A 160 -8.07 -13.98 -1.70
C ILE A 160 -7.10 -14.61 -0.70
N LYS A 161 -7.41 -15.83 -0.27
CA LYS A 161 -6.57 -16.57 0.68
C LYS A 161 -5.19 -16.89 0.09
N LYS A 162 -5.15 -17.38 -1.17
CA LYS A 162 -3.88 -17.70 -1.85
C LYS A 162 -3.00 -16.46 -1.98
N PHE A 163 -3.57 -15.32 -2.37
CA PHE A 163 -2.86 -14.05 -2.49
C PHE A 163 -2.27 -13.61 -1.15
N MET A 164 -3.08 -13.60 -0.09
CA MET A 164 -2.63 -13.17 1.23
C MET A 164 -1.59 -14.12 1.84
N LEU A 165 -1.68 -15.42 1.56
CA LEU A 165 -0.64 -16.39 1.94
C LEU A 165 0.65 -16.17 1.14
N ALA A 166 0.56 -15.97 -0.18
CA ALA A 166 1.73 -15.71 -1.02
C ALA A 166 2.46 -14.44 -0.57
N PHE A 167 1.75 -13.32 -0.45
CA PHE A 167 2.29 -12.06 0.00
C PHE A 167 2.86 -12.15 1.44
N GLY A 168 2.11 -12.77 2.35
CA GLY A 168 2.54 -12.96 3.74
C GLY A 168 3.79 -13.82 3.88
N LEU A 169 3.93 -14.88 3.09
CA LEU A 169 5.13 -15.71 3.06
C LEU A 169 6.34 -14.93 2.51
N GLY A 170 6.15 -14.13 1.43
CA GLY A 170 7.17 -13.22 0.94
C GLY A 170 7.60 -12.19 2.00
N LEU A 171 6.63 -11.64 2.74
CA LEU A 171 6.92 -10.72 3.85
C LEU A 171 7.69 -11.42 4.99
N CYS A 172 7.40 -12.68 5.30
CA CYS A 172 8.16 -13.44 6.31
C CYS A 172 9.66 -13.52 5.97
N ILE A 173 10.01 -13.65 4.68
CA ILE A 173 11.42 -13.60 4.24
C ILE A 173 12.07 -12.28 4.64
N VAL A 174 11.37 -11.16 4.39
CA VAL A 174 11.87 -9.81 4.76
C VAL A 174 12.00 -9.67 6.27
N VAL A 175 11.02 -10.16 7.04
CA VAL A 175 11.05 -10.09 8.50
C VAL A 175 12.21 -10.90 9.06
N ILE A 176 12.43 -12.11 8.58
CA ILE A 176 13.56 -12.96 9.00
C ILE A 176 14.89 -12.29 8.67
N TYR A 177 15.04 -11.79 7.44
CA TYR A 177 16.24 -11.04 7.01
C TYR A 177 16.49 -9.82 7.89
N SER A 178 15.48 -8.98 8.10
CA SER A 178 15.58 -7.77 8.91
C SER A 178 15.89 -8.09 10.38
N THR A 179 15.29 -9.15 10.94
CA THR A 179 15.53 -9.60 12.30
C THR A 179 16.97 -10.11 12.48
N TYR A 180 17.48 -10.88 11.51
CA TYR A 180 18.85 -11.34 11.50
C TYR A 180 19.85 -10.16 11.48
N ASN A 181 19.65 -9.20 10.59
CA ASN A 181 20.49 -7.99 10.55
C ASN A 181 20.39 -7.19 11.85
N HIS A 182 19.20 -7.12 12.44
CA HIS A 182 18.96 -6.38 13.67
C HIS A 182 19.66 -7.05 14.88
N TYR A 183 19.67 -8.38 14.91
CA TYR A 183 20.45 -9.14 15.88
C TYR A 183 21.94 -8.79 15.79
N GLY A 184 22.52 -8.74 14.59
CA GLY A 184 23.91 -8.37 14.36
C GLY A 184 24.30 -6.96 14.83
N VAL A 185 23.32 -6.08 15.06
CA VAL A 185 23.53 -4.71 15.60
C VAL A 185 23.00 -4.53 17.02
N GLY A 186 22.73 -5.63 17.73
CA GLY A 186 22.30 -5.66 19.14
C GLY A 186 20.91 -5.07 19.37
N PHE A 187 19.98 -5.23 18.42
CA PHE A 187 18.61 -4.70 18.46
C PHE A 187 18.52 -3.19 18.75
N SER A 188 19.50 -2.43 18.26
CA SER A 188 19.56 -0.98 18.47
C SER A 188 18.42 -0.26 17.77
N GLN A 189 17.63 0.54 18.50
CA GLN A 189 16.53 1.35 17.95
C GLN A 189 17.01 2.30 16.83
N LYS A 190 18.17 2.94 16.99
CA LYS A 190 18.74 3.84 15.97
C LYS A 190 19.05 3.12 14.65
N LYS A 191 19.52 1.86 14.73
CA LYS A 191 19.86 1.06 13.55
C LYS A 191 18.66 0.34 12.95
N ALA A 192 17.53 0.24 13.69
CA ALA A 192 16.29 -0.32 13.20
C ALA A 192 15.80 0.31 11.89
N MET A 193 16.13 1.58 11.62
CA MET A 193 15.76 2.30 10.41
C MET A 193 16.39 1.74 9.13
N LEU A 194 17.45 0.96 9.23
CA LEU A 194 18.28 0.53 8.09
C LEU A 194 18.37 -0.98 7.90
N VAL A 195 18.00 -1.78 8.90
CA VAL A 195 18.23 -3.24 8.91
C VAL A 195 17.44 -4.00 7.84
N MET A 196 16.34 -3.42 7.31
CA MET A 196 15.53 -4.03 6.26
C MET A 196 16.08 -3.76 4.84
N LYS A 197 17.04 -2.85 4.68
CA LYS A 197 17.64 -2.57 3.37
C LYS A 197 18.45 -3.77 2.88
N PRO A 198 18.48 -4.08 1.58
CA PRO A 198 17.87 -3.35 0.46
C PRO A 198 16.44 -3.77 0.13
N LEU A 199 15.82 -4.69 0.89
CA LEU A 199 14.51 -5.27 0.60
C LEU A 199 13.35 -4.28 0.80
N MET A 200 13.46 -3.39 1.79
CA MET A 200 12.52 -2.30 2.05
C MET A 200 13.28 -0.98 2.17
N ASP A 201 12.69 0.12 1.72
CA ASP A 201 13.35 1.43 1.69
C ASP A 201 13.60 1.98 3.09
N ASP A 202 12.62 1.83 3.98
CA ASP A 202 12.71 2.26 5.37
C ASP A 202 11.80 1.44 6.32
N HIS A 203 11.97 1.68 7.63
CA HIS A 203 11.23 1.00 8.69
C HIS A 203 9.74 1.36 8.72
N THR A 204 9.32 2.49 8.15
CA THR A 204 7.93 2.95 8.23
C THR A 204 7.06 2.21 7.21
N VAL A 205 7.49 2.05 5.95
CA VAL A 205 6.77 1.22 4.97
C VAL A 205 6.80 -0.26 5.38
N TYR A 206 7.94 -0.74 5.88
CA TYR A 206 8.07 -2.09 6.41
C TYR A 206 7.04 -2.38 7.51
N SER A 207 6.91 -1.49 8.49
CA SER A 207 5.96 -1.64 9.59
C SER A 207 4.50 -1.49 9.16
N ALA A 208 4.20 -0.62 8.18
CA ALA A 208 2.86 -0.46 7.63
C ALA A 208 2.38 -1.75 6.96
N VAL A 209 3.21 -2.34 6.09
CA VAL A 209 2.91 -3.61 5.42
C VAL A 209 2.76 -4.74 6.44
N CYS A 210 3.66 -4.82 7.44
CA CYS A 210 3.53 -5.78 8.54
C CYS A 210 2.21 -5.61 9.30
N SER A 211 1.78 -4.37 9.60
CA SER A 211 0.52 -4.11 10.31
C SER A 211 -0.71 -4.54 9.51
N MET A 212 -0.72 -4.29 8.20
CA MET A 212 -1.80 -4.73 7.31
C MET A 212 -1.93 -6.25 7.27
N VAL A 213 -0.80 -6.95 7.06
CA VAL A 213 -0.75 -8.42 6.99
C VAL A 213 -1.09 -9.04 8.34
N LEU A 214 -0.64 -8.42 9.45
CA LEU A 214 -0.97 -8.85 10.81
C LEU A 214 -2.47 -8.78 11.07
N ALA A 215 -3.12 -7.64 10.78
CA ALA A 215 -4.55 -7.45 10.98
C ALA A 215 -5.38 -8.46 10.17
N PHE A 216 -5.01 -8.71 8.91
CA PHE A 216 -5.64 -9.73 8.07
C PHE A 216 -5.44 -11.13 8.66
N SER A 217 -4.20 -11.49 8.98
CA SER A 217 -3.85 -12.85 9.43
C SER A 217 -4.50 -13.20 10.77
N ILE A 218 -4.51 -12.28 11.74
CA ILE A 218 -5.20 -12.46 13.03
C ILE A 218 -6.69 -12.70 12.80
N THR A 219 -7.33 -11.89 11.93
CA THR A 219 -8.76 -12.03 11.64
C THR A 219 -9.07 -13.43 11.07
N MET A 220 -8.20 -13.94 10.19
CA MET A 220 -8.35 -15.27 9.60
C MET A 220 -8.26 -16.42 10.60
N LEU A 221 -7.63 -16.23 11.76
CA LEU A 221 -7.55 -17.26 12.82
C LEU A 221 -8.86 -17.46 13.55
N PHE A 222 -9.70 -16.41 13.67
CA PHE A 222 -10.98 -16.48 14.39
C PHE A 222 -12.09 -17.16 13.60
N PHE A 223 -11.92 -17.37 12.30
CA PHE A 223 -12.92 -18.00 11.45
C PHE A 223 -12.59 -19.47 11.15
N LYS A 224 -13.64 -20.23 10.71
CA LYS A 224 -13.51 -21.64 10.38
C LYS A 224 -12.64 -21.83 9.12
N ASN A 225 -11.39 -22.24 9.33
CA ASN A 225 -10.42 -22.57 8.28
C ASN A 225 -9.89 -23.99 8.49
N ARG A 226 -9.31 -24.59 7.42
CA ARG A 226 -8.56 -25.85 7.54
C ARG A 226 -7.36 -25.67 8.48
N PHE A 227 -7.02 -26.70 9.23
CA PHE A 227 -5.93 -26.69 10.22
C PHE A 227 -4.61 -26.12 9.67
N TYR A 228 -4.13 -26.66 8.54
CA TYR A 228 -2.90 -26.15 7.89
C TYR A 228 -2.97 -24.67 7.51
N THR A 229 -4.13 -24.19 7.07
CA THR A 229 -4.32 -22.77 6.74
C THR A 229 -4.21 -21.90 8.00
N LYS A 230 -4.73 -22.36 9.13
CA LYS A 230 -4.60 -21.66 10.41
C LYS A 230 -3.14 -21.61 10.87
N ILE A 231 -2.39 -22.71 10.75
CA ILE A 231 -0.96 -22.73 11.09
C ILE A 231 -0.19 -21.71 10.25
N LEU A 232 -0.44 -21.66 8.93
CA LEU A 232 0.23 -20.69 8.05
C LEU A 232 -0.10 -19.22 8.45
N PHE A 233 -1.38 -18.89 8.67
CA PHE A 233 -1.74 -17.54 9.11
C PHE A 233 -1.22 -17.23 10.51
N TYR A 234 -1.12 -18.19 11.40
CA TYR A 234 -0.49 -18.03 12.71
C TYR A 234 1.00 -17.71 12.58
N GLY A 235 1.74 -18.46 11.75
CA GLY A 235 3.15 -18.17 11.46
C GLY A 235 3.37 -16.80 10.84
N ILE A 236 2.54 -16.42 9.84
CA ILE A 236 2.58 -15.09 9.21
C ILE A 236 2.25 -13.99 10.23
N ALA A 237 1.26 -14.20 11.10
CA ALA A 237 0.90 -13.25 12.14
C ALA A 237 2.05 -13.05 13.15
N LEU A 238 2.71 -14.11 13.60
CA LEU A 238 3.89 -14.02 14.48
C LEU A 238 5.04 -13.27 13.79
N CYS A 239 5.37 -13.62 12.54
CA CYS A 239 6.38 -12.91 11.77
C CYS A 239 6.03 -11.42 11.65
N SER A 240 4.81 -11.11 11.23
CA SER A 240 4.37 -9.71 11.06
C SER A 240 4.39 -8.93 12.38
N LEU A 241 3.98 -9.55 13.49
CA LEU A 241 4.06 -8.94 14.82
C LEU A 241 5.51 -8.65 15.22
N THR A 242 6.42 -9.59 14.99
CA THR A 242 7.87 -9.38 15.20
C THR A 242 8.36 -8.20 14.36
N GLY A 243 7.96 -8.12 13.09
CA GLY A 243 8.29 -7.00 12.21
C GLY A 243 7.80 -5.66 12.74
N VAL A 244 6.56 -5.57 13.21
CA VAL A 244 6.01 -4.35 13.82
C VAL A 244 6.79 -3.95 15.08
N ILE A 245 7.03 -4.88 15.99
CA ILE A 245 7.74 -4.61 17.24
C ILE A 245 9.17 -4.12 16.96
N LEU A 246 9.91 -4.84 16.12
CA LEU A 246 11.32 -4.54 15.84
C LEU A 246 11.52 -3.35 14.89
N SER A 247 10.46 -2.85 14.25
CA SER A 247 10.53 -1.62 13.44
C SER A 247 10.63 -0.36 14.28
N TYR A 248 10.23 -0.39 15.55
CA TYR A 248 10.10 0.78 16.45
C TYR A 248 9.23 1.89 15.84
N SER A 249 8.28 1.55 14.95
CA SER A 249 7.40 2.51 14.30
C SER A 249 6.20 2.86 15.18
N ARG A 250 6.17 4.08 15.70
CA ARG A 250 5.05 4.60 16.50
C ARG A 250 3.74 4.65 15.69
N ALA A 251 3.81 5.03 14.42
CA ALA A 251 2.64 5.09 13.54
C ALA A 251 2.00 3.71 13.35
N ALA A 252 2.81 2.65 13.20
CA ALA A 252 2.31 1.28 13.10
C ALA A 252 1.63 0.82 14.39
N ALA A 253 2.23 1.08 15.55
CA ALA A 253 1.63 0.76 16.85
C ALA A 253 0.29 1.47 17.04
N LEU A 254 0.22 2.78 16.76
CA LEU A 254 -1.00 3.57 16.84
C LEU A 254 -2.09 3.06 15.87
N SER A 255 -1.72 2.66 14.65
CA SER A 255 -2.67 2.11 13.69
C SER A 255 -3.31 0.81 14.18
N LEU A 256 -2.53 -0.06 14.82
CA LEU A 256 -3.04 -1.30 15.42
C LEU A 256 -3.95 -1.04 16.63
N VAL A 257 -3.61 -0.07 17.49
CA VAL A 257 -4.48 0.38 18.60
C VAL A 257 -5.79 0.92 18.05
N PHE A 258 -5.73 1.80 17.04
CA PHE A 258 -6.92 2.35 16.38
C PHE A 258 -7.83 1.24 15.84
N VAL A 259 -7.28 0.28 15.11
CA VAL A 259 -8.05 -0.83 14.53
C VAL A 259 -8.62 -1.75 15.61
N THR A 260 -7.91 -1.95 16.72
CA THR A 260 -8.42 -2.71 17.86
C THR A 260 -9.62 -2.01 18.51
N ILE A 261 -9.52 -0.72 18.74
CA ILE A 261 -10.65 0.11 19.25
C ILE A 261 -11.81 0.04 18.25
N PHE A 262 -11.55 0.21 16.95
CA PHE A 262 -12.58 0.13 15.92
C PHE A 262 -13.28 -1.23 15.94
N LEU A 263 -12.55 -2.35 16.06
CA LEU A 263 -13.13 -3.69 16.18
C LEU A 263 -14.03 -3.85 17.41
N ILE A 264 -13.63 -3.28 18.56
CA ILE A 264 -14.45 -3.28 19.78
C ILE A 264 -15.76 -2.51 19.54
N LEU A 265 -15.68 -1.30 18.97
CA LEU A 265 -16.86 -0.49 18.65
C LEU A 265 -17.80 -1.19 17.66
N LEU A 266 -17.23 -1.88 16.67
CA LEU A 266 -17.97 -2.67 15.71
C LEU A 266 -18.68 -3.87 16.36
N LYS A 267 -18.04 -4.57 17.31
CA LYS A 267 -18.67 -5.65 18.09
C LYS A 267 -19.77 -5.14 19.04
N LEU A 268 -19.62 -3.93 19.58
CA LEU A 268 -20.63 -3.27 20.38
C LEU A 268 -21.83 -2.76 19.55
N LYS A 269 -21.81 -2.99 18.22
CA LYS A 269 -22.86 -2.57 17.27
C LYS A 269 -23.14 -1.07 17.28
N ILE A 270 -22.14 -0.25 17.59
CA ILE A 270 -22.25 1.21 17.53
C ILE A 270 -22.46 1.60 16.06
N ARG A 271 -23.51 2.37 15.79
CA ARG A 271 -23.85 2.78 14.43
C ARG A 271 -22.71 3.59 13.82
N PHE A 272 -22.32 3.23 12.59
CA PHE A 272 -21.26 3.94 11.86
C PHE A 272 -21.46 5.46 11.79
N ARG A 273 -22.72 5.90 11.65
CA ARG A 273 -23.07 7.34 11.70
C ARG A 273 -22.65 7.99 13.02
N THR A 274 -22.86 7.32 14.14
CA THR A 274 -22.45 7.80 15.49
C THR A 274 -20.93 7.92 15.58
N LEU A 275 -20.20 6.94 15.02
CA LEU A 275 -18.73 6.97 14.97
C LEU A 275 -18.21 8.14 14.13
N VAL A 276 -18.76 8.32 12.92
CA VAL A 276 -18.42 9.45 12.03
C VAL A 276 -18.75 10.78 12.69
N SER A 277 -19.91 10.91 13.32
CA SER A 277 -20.29 12.13 14.06
C SER A 277 -19.32 12.42 15.21
N PHE A 278 -18.92 11.39 15.96
CA PHE A 278 -17.97 11.54 17.06
C PHE A 278 -16.57 11.98 16.56
N ILE A 279 -16.08 11.38 15.47
CA ILE A 279 -14.82 11.78 14.83
C ILE A 279 -14.94 13.22 14.31
N GLY A 280 -16.07 13.57 13.68
CA GLY A 280 -16.34 14.94 13.22
C GLY A 280 -16.29 15.96 14.37
N VAL A 281 -16.90 15.64 15.51
CA VAL A 281 -16.84 16.47 16.72
C VAL A 281 -15.40 16.62 17.22
N LEU A 282 -14.61 15.53 17.25
CA LEU A 282 -13.19 15.60 17.65
C LEU A 282 -12.36 16.47 16.71
N ILE A 283 -12.60 16.39 15.40
CA ILE A 283 -11.92 17.24 14.40
C ILE A 283 -12.30 18.71 14.63
N ILE A 284 -13.60 19.01 14.79
CA ILE A 284 -14.08 20.37 15.07
C ILE A 284 -13.48 20.90 16.37
N PHE A 285 -13.47 20.08 17.42
CA PHE A 285 -12.84 20.41 18.70
C PHE A 285 -11.34 20.70 18.53
N GLY A 286 -10.61 19.86 17.78
CA GLY A 286 -9.21 20.09 17.43
C GLY A 286 -8.98 21.40 16.69
N PHE A 287 -9.89 21.77 15.79
CA PHE A 287 -9.85 23.05 15.06
C PHE A 287 -10.09 24.26 15.97
N ILE A 288 -11.11 24.18 16.83
CA ILE A 288 -11.47 25.28 17.76
C ILE A 288 -10.34 25.52 18.77
N PHE A 289 -9.77 24.46 19.32
CA PHE A 289 -8.72 24.53 20.34
C PHE A 289 -7.29 24.42 19.78
N ASN A 290 -7.13 24.62 18.47
CA ASN A 290 -5.83 24.48 17.79
C ASN A 290 -4.73 25.30 18.48
N ASN A 291 -4.99 26.56 18.82
CA ASN A 291 -3.98 27.44 19.43
C ASN A 291 -3.60 26.97 20.85
N GLU A 292 -4.57 26.55 21.68
CA GLU A 292 -4.32 26.05 23.03
C GLU A 292 -3.61 24.72 23.00
N ILE A 293 -4.00 23.82 22.09
CA ILE A 293 -3.35 22.52 21.90
C ILE A 293 -1.91 22.75 21.43
N TYR A 294 -1.70 23.64 20.45
CA TYR A 294 -0.37 23.98 19.93
C TYR A 294 0.52 24.59 21.01
N GLN A 295 0.01 25.51 21.82
CA GLN A 295 0.75 26.13 22.93
C GLN A 295 1.08 25.12 24.03
N ARG A 296 0.14 24.26 24.44
CA ARG A 296 0.38 23.20 25.45
C ARG A 296 1.41 22.17 24.97
N ILE A 297 1.35 21.79 23.71
CA ILE A 297 2.35 20.90 23.09
C ILE A 297 3.72 21.58 23.10
N ARG A 298 3.81 22.89 22.82
CA ARG A 298 5.04 23.66 22.77
C ARG A 298 5.67 23.90 24.13
N LEU A 299 4.86 23.98 25.19
CA LEU A 299 5.33 24.21 26.56
C LEU A 299 5.73 22.93 27.31
N ASN A 300 5.46 21.74 26.74
CA ASN A 300 5.73 20.47 27.41
C ASN A 300 7.18 20.00 27.15
N ASN A 301 8.14 20.77 27.70
CA ASN A 301 9.60 20.56 27.59
C ASN A 301 10.12 19.46 28.52
N SER A 302 9.45 18.30 28.62
CA SER A 302 9.95 17.21 29.49
C SER A 302 10.67 16.14 28.69
N ALA A 303 11.86 15.87 29.13
CA ALA A 303 12.86 14.96 28.59
C ALA A 303 12.30 13.61 28.11
N SER A 304 12.81 13.14 26.97
CA SER A 304 12.65 11.79 26.46
C SER A 304 13.18 10.76 27.45
N GLY A 305 12.28 10.00 28.07
CA GLY A 305 12.66 8.88 28.94
C GLY A 305 13.03 7.64 28.12
N LYS A 306 14.00 6.89 28.59
CA LYS A 306 14.54 5.67 27.97
C LYS A 306 13.61 4.43 28.07
N ASN A 307 12.32 4.55 28.36
CA ASN A 307 11.39 3.44 28.60
C ASN A 307 10.15 3.57 27.76
N LEU A 308 9.41 2.46 27.51
CA LEU A 308 8.12 2.41 26.78
C LEU A 308 7.11 3.49 27.22
N VAL A 309 7.09 3.85 28.51
CA VAL A 309 6.27 4.96 29.05
C VAL A 309 6.80 6.32 28.56
N GLY A 310 8.11 6.43 28.33
CA GLY A 310 8.74 7.61 27.71
C GLY A 310 8.41 7.74 26.23
N ASP A 311 8.28 6.62 25.49
CA ASP A 311 7.88 6.61 24.09
C ASP A 311 6.40 7.02 23.91
N ILE A 312 5.49 6.62 24.82
CA ILE A 312 4.10 7.10 24.83
C ILE A 312 4.05 8.60 25.17
N LYS A 313 4.87 9.09 26.09
CA LYS A 313 5.01 10.53 26.38
C LYS A 313 5.66 11.29 25.21
N SER A 314 6.58 10.67 24.46
CA SER A 314 7.22 11.28 23.28
C SER A 314 6.28 11.39 22.07
N ILE A 315 5.23 10.56 21.99
CA ILE A 315 4.17 10.70 20.98
C ILE A 315 3.46 12.04 21.12
N SER A 316 3.29 12.54 22.36
CA SER A 316 2.71 13.86 22.66
C SER A 316 3.76 14.99 22.61
N ASN A 317 5.05 14.69 22.50
CA ASN A 317 6.14 15.67 22.56
C ASN A 317 6.60 16.07 21.16
N VAL A 318 5.76 16.83 20.48
CA VAL A 318 5.94 17.25 19.07
C VAL A 318 7.21 18.11 18.87
N ASN A 319 7.69 18.79 19.91
CA ASN A 319 8.77 19.78 19.77
C ASN A 319 10.20 19.24 19.97
N ASN A 320 10.38 18.08 20.58
CA ASN A 320 11.70 17.51 20.85
C ASN A 320 12.05 16.31 19.95
N ASP A 321 11.12 15.86 19.11
CA ASP A 321 11.36 14.83 18.10
C ASP A 321 11.52 15.50 16.75
N GLU A 322 12.75 15.59 16.28
CA GLU A 322 13.11 16.22 14.99
C GLU A 322 12.26 15.68 13.82
N SER A 323 11.86 14.41 13.86
CA SER A 323 10.99 13.80 12.85
C SER A 323 9.57 14.38 12.86
N ASN A 324 9.00 14.70 14.03
CA ASN A 324 7.67 15.30 14.12
C ASN A 324 7.70 16.77 13.71
N VAL A 325 8.75 17.49 14.15
CA VAL A 325 8.96 18.91 13.75
C VAL A 325 9.15 19.03 12.25
N GLU A 326 9.92 18.11 11.65
CA GLU A 326 10.12 18.06 10.20
C GLU A 326 8.81 17.79 9.44
N ARG A 327 7.93 16.90 9.93
CA ARG A 327 6.60 16.71 9.32
C ARG A 327 5.77 18.00 9.35
N LEU A 328 5.77 18.70 10.48
CA LEU A 328 5.06 19.99 10.58
C LEU A 328 5.63 21.03 9.59
N ASN A 329 6.95 21.14 9.48
CA ASN A 329 7.59 22.00 8.49
C ASN A 329 7.14 21.66 7.06
N ARG A 330 7.12 20.37 6.71
CA ARG A 330 6.67 19.89 5.40
C ARG A 330 5.20 20.15 5.15
N TRP A 331 4.33 19.94 6.15
CA TRP A 331 2.90 20.22 6.01
C TRP A 331 2.64 21.72 5.85
N GLU A 332 3.30 22.57 6.64
CA GLU A 332 3.17 24.03 6.50
C GLU A 332 3.71 24.53 5.15
N SER A 333 4.83 23.98 4.67
CA SER A 333 5.35 24.24 3.33
C SER A 333 4.35 23.81 2.26
N GLY A 334 3.78 22.61 2.40
CA GLY A 334 2.74 22.09 1.52
C GLY A 334 1.48 22.97 1.52
N PHE A 335 1.04 23.48 2.67
CA PHE A 335 -0.09 24.42 2.71
C PHE A 335 0.20 25.74 1.99
N ARG A 336 1.43 26.25 2.04
CA ARG A 336 1.84 27.42 1.25
C ARG A 336 1.78 27.12 -0.25
N MET A 337 2.27 25.93 -0.67
CA MET A 337 2.13 25.43 -2.05
C MET A 337 0.65 25.31 -2.45
N PHE A 338 -0.17 24.67 -1.64
CA PHE A 338 -1.60 24.51 -1.92
C PHE A 338 -2.32 25.85 -2.12
N LYS A 339 -2.02 26.87 -1.32
CA LYS A 339 -2.61 28.22 -1.47
C LYS A 339 -2.26 28.85 -2.82
N GLU A 340 -1.12 28.53 -3.40
CA GLU A 340 -0.71 29.04 -4.72
C GLU A 340 -1.45 28.34 -5.86
N LYS A 341 -1.63 26.98 -5.76
CA LYS A 341 -2.28 26.17 -6.80
C LYS A 341 -3.38 25.27 -6.23
N PRO A 342 -4.51 25.83 -5.76
CA PRO A 342 -5.48 25.05 -4.98
C PRO A 342 -6.30 24.03 -5.79
N LEU A 343 -6.49 24.24 -7.09
CA LEU A 343 -7.34 23.36 -7.93
C LEU A 343 -6.56 22.21 -8.56
N LEU A 344 -5.46 22.51 -9.25
CA LEU A 344 -4.71 21.52 -10.04
C LEU A 344 -3.44 21.03 -9.32
N GLY A 345 -2.99 21.76 -8.29
CA GLY A 345 -1.74 21.45 -7.62
C GLY A 345 -0.50 21.70 -8.47
N PHE A 346 0.63 21.14 -8.06
CA PHE A 346 1.92 21.29 -8.72
C PHE A 346 2.23 20.15 -9.72
N GLY A 347 1.46 19.11 -9.70
CA GLY A 347 1.64 17.88 -10.46
C GLY A 347 2.02 16.69 -9.57
N PRO A 348 1.51 15.48 -9.87
CA PRO A 348 1.80 14.27 -9.09
C PRO A 348 3.31 13.96 -9.04
N GLY A 349 3.81 13.61 -7.85
CA GLY A 349 5.23 13.28 -7.60
C GLY A 349 6.17 14.47 -7.55
N THR A 350 5.67 15.73 -7.67
CA THR A 350 6.53 16.93 -7.77
C THR A 350 6.86 17.57 -6.43
N TYR A 351 6.14 17.25 -5.37
CA TYR A 351 6.32 17.85 -4.05
C TYR A 351 7.79 17.82 -3.61
N GLN A 352 8.44 16.67 -3.69
CA GLN A 352 9.83 16.46 -3.28
C GLN A 352 10.86 17.37 -3.96
N PHE A 353 10.54 17.90 -5.14
CA PHE A 353 11.43 18.78 -5.91
C PHE A 353 11.17 20.26 -5.68
N GLN A 354 10.05 20.63 -5.04
CA GLN A 354 9.60 22.03 -5.01
C GLN A 354 9.37 22.57 -3.59
N TYR A 355 9.10 21.70 -2.61
CA TYR A 355 8.74 22.16 -1.26
C TYR A 355 9.83 22.96 -0.57
N SER A 356 11.11 22.77 -0.94
CA SER A 356 12.25 23.47 -0.36
C SER A 356 12.13 24.99 -0.47
N GLY A 357 11.60 25.51 -1.59
CA GLY A 357 11.34 26.94 -1.80
C GLY A 357 10.23 27.53 -0.90
N TYR A 358 9.42 26.68 -0.30
CA TYR A 358 8.31 27.08 0.58
C TYR A 358 8.61 26.88 2.07
N GLN A 359 9.80 26.38 2.43
CA GLN A 359 10.24 26.26 3.81
C GLN A 359 10.56 27.62 4.41
N LYS A 360 10.30 27.80 5.70
CA LYS A 360 10.75 28.95 6.48
C LYS A 360 11.97 28.55 7.29
N SER A 361 13.02 29.34 7.26
CA SER A 361 14.27 29.09 8.00
C SER A 361 14.06 28.82 9.48
N GLN A 362 13.05 29.47 10.09
CA GLN A 362 12.69 29.28 11.51
C GLN A 362 12.03 27.94 11.82
N GLN A 363 11.60 27.19 10.81
CA GLN A 363 10.89 25.90 10.94
C GLN A 363 11.78 24.71 10.52
N MET A 364 12.95 25.00 9.96
CA MET A 364 13.89 23.96 9.52
C MET A 364 14.51 23.25 10.73
N THR A 365 14.74 21.96 10.56
CA THR A 365 15.40 21.06 11.52
C THR A 365 16.75 20.62 10.97
N SER A 366 17.55 19.90 11.76
CA SER A 366 18.84 19.32 11.31
C SER A 366 18.67 18.30 10.17
N ILE A 367 17.45 17.73 10.01
CA ILE A 367 17.10 16.77 8.98
C ILE A 367 16.32 17.39 7.81
N SER A 368 16.05 18.70 7.85
CA SER A 368 15.42 19.41 6.73
C SER A 368 16.39 19.52 5.56
N THR A 369 15.87 19.30 4.34
CA THR A 369 16.65 19.40 3.12
C THR A 369 16.38 20.73 2.41
N THR A 370 17.45 21.42 1.98
CA THR A 370 17.36 22.69 1.28
C THR A 370 17.41 22.55 -0.25
N HIS A 371 17.75 21.37 -0.75
CA HIS A 371 18.05 21.12 -2.17
C HIS A 371 17.06 20.19 -2.86
N GLY A 372 15.89 19.93 -2.27
CA GLY A 372 14.88 19.07 -2.86
C GLY A 372 15.23 17.59 -2.81
N ASP A 373 15.94 17.15 -1.77
CA ASP A 373 16.41 15.78 -1.65
C ASP A 373 15.27 14.85 -1.21
N MET A 374 14.37 14.50 -2.17
CA MET A 374 13.52 13.33 -2.05
C MET A 374 12.59 13.27 -0.83
N GLY A 375 12.30 14.38 -0.17
CA GLY A 375 11.38 14.43 0.95
C GLY A 375 9.93 14.51 0.48
N ASN A 376 9.11 13.50 0.81
CA ASN A 376 7.68 13.52 0.50
C ASN A 376 6.86 14.30 1.55
N ALA A 377 5.55 14.48 1.29
CA ALA A 377 4.64 15.18 2.20
C ALA A 377 4.33 14.40 3.48
N HIS A 378 4.81 13.17 3.62
CA HIS A 378 4.51 12.23 4.72
C HIS A 378 3.02 12.12 5.04
N SER A 379 2.16 12.10 4.03
CA SER A 379 0.73 11.84 4.20
C SER A 379 0.07 11.50 2.87
N GLU A 380 -0.68 10.38 2.85
CA GLU A 380 -1.54 9.97 1.73
C GLU A 380 -2.66 10.96 1.41
N TYR A 381 -2.89 11.92 2.31
CA TYR A 381 -3.94 12.92 2.17
C TYR A 381 -3.35 14.27 1.74
N PHE A 382 -2.28 14.72 2.39
CA PHE A 382 -1.63 15.99 2.05
C PHE A 382 -0.85 15.93 0.75
N GLY A 383 -0.26 14.79 0.39
CA GLY A 383 0.40 14.60 -0.90
C GLY A 383 -0.53 14.96 -2.07
N PRO A 384 -1.67 14.26 -2.25
CA PRO A 384 -2.65 14.58 -3.28
C PRO A 384 -3.24 16.00 -3.20
N LEU A 385 -3.39 16.57 -1.98
CA LEU A 385 -3.87 17.95 -1.81
C LEU A 385 -2.92 18.95 -2.45
N ILE A 386 -1.62 18.77 -2.27
CA ILE A 386 -0.58 19.69 -2.76
C ILE A 386 -0.29 19.44 -4.24
N GLU A 387 -0.21 18.18 -4.63
CA GLU A 387 0.22 17.76 -5.96
C GLU A 387 -0.90 17.77 -6.99
N SER A 388 -2.13 17.43 -6.58
CA SER A 388 -3.29 17.30 -7.46
C SER A 388 -4.47 18.19 -7.04
N GLY A 389 -4.24 19.10 -6.10
CA GLY A 389 -5.20 20.08 -5.61
C GLY A 389 -6.35 19.45 -4.81
N ILE A 390 -7.37 20.29 -4.50
CA ILE A 390 -8.51 19.88 -3.67
C ILE A 390 -9.29 18.70 -4.29
N VAL A 391 -9.38 18.64 -5.62
CA VAL A 391 -10.10 17.56 -6.31
C VAL A 391 -9.36 16.23 -6.13
N GLY A 392 -8.02 16.21 -6.28
CA GLY A 392 -7.22 15.01 -6.03
C GLY A 392 -7.36 14.51 -4.60
N PHE A 393 -7.33 15.41 -3.62
CA PHE A 393 -7.59 15.10 -2.22
C PHE A 393 -8.98 14.47 -2.00
N LEU A 394 -10.03 15.10 -2.54
CA LEU A 394 -11.40 14.59 -2.39
C LEU A 394 -11.58 13.22 -3.02
N LEU A 395 -10.97 12.97 -4.18
CA LEU A 395 -11.04 11.66 -4.85
C LEU A 395 -10.35 10.55 -4.02
N VAL A 396 -9.26 10.83 -3.34
CA VAL A 396 -8.61 9.88 -2.41
C VAL A 396 -9.52 9.60 -1.20
N ILE A 397 -10.10 10.64 -0.60
CA ILE A 397 -11.05 10.49 0.52
C ILE A 397 -12.28 9.66 0.10
N LEU A 398 -12.82 9.92 -1.09
CA LEU A 398 -13.95 9.15 -1.62
C LEU A 398 -13.57 7.68 -1.87
N LEU A 399 -12.39 7.41 -2.45
CA LEU A 399 -11.92 6.06 -2.70
C LEU A 399 -11.83 5.24 -1.40
N PHE A 400 -11.23 5.82 -0.35
CA PHE A 400 -11.12 5.17 0.95
C PHE A 400 -12.48 5.05 1.63
N GLY A 401 -13.30 6.10 1.59
CA GLY A 401 -14.64 6.11 2.16
C GLY A 401 -15.58 5.09 1.53
N PHE A 402 -15.61 4.98 0.20
CA PHE A 402 -16.41 3.96 -0.50
C PHE A 402 -15.94 2.54 -0.17
N SER A 403 -14.62 2.31 -0.08
CA SER A 403 -14.10 0.99 0.28
C SER A 403 -14.54 0.56 1.69
N ILE A 404 -14.51 1.49 2.67
CA ILE A 404 -14.99 1.24 4.03
C ILE A 404 -16.50 0.99 4.02
N ALA A 405 -17.28 1.82 3.33
CA ALA A 405 -18.73 1.69 3.27
C ALA A 405 -19.18 0.35 2.68
N ILE A 406 -18.55 -0.09 1.58
CA ILE A 406 -18.82 -1.38 0.96
C ILE A 406 -18.45 -2.53 1.93
N LEU A 407 -17.27 -2.48 2.55
CA LEU A 407 -16.83 -3.53 3.48
C LEU A 407 -17.72 -3.61 4.73
N MET A 408 -18.16 -2.47 5.25
CA MET A 408 -19.11 -2.41 6.37
C MET A 408 -20.46 -3.02 5.99
N ASN A 409 -20.98 -2.70 4.79
CA ASN A 409 -22.21 -3.31 4.28
C ASN A 409 -22.07 -4.83 4.13
N LEU A 410 -20.96 -5.30 3.53
CA LEU A 410 -20.66 -6.73 3.39
C LEU A 410 -20.50 -7.47 4.72
N TYR A 411 -19.99 -6.78 5.75
CA TYR A 411 -19.85 -7.34 7.09
C TYR A 411 -21.18 -7.45 7.83
N TYR A 412 -22.06 -6.44 7.75
CA TYR A 412 -23.35 -6.44 8.44
C TYR A 412 -24.42 -7.26 7.72
N HIS A 413 -24.35 -7.31 6.38
CA HIS A 413 -25.30 -8.03 5.52
C HIS A 413 -24.59 -9.05 4.62
N PRO A 414 -23.86 -10.02 5.18
CA PRO A 414 -23.09 -10.97 4.41
C PRO A 414 -23.99 -12.04 3.80
N LYS A 415 -23.71 -12.44 2.55
CA LYS A 415 -24.38 -13.60 1.94
C LYS A 415 -24.00 -14.93 2.58
N ASP A 416 -22.77 -15.03 3.09
CA ASP A 416 -22.22 -16.21 3.74
C ASP A 416 -21.12 -15.82 4.75
N GLU A 417 -20.75 -16.76 5.63
CA GLU A 417 -19.71 -16.56 6.64
C GLU A 417 -18.33 -16.25 6.03
N LYS A 418 -18.06 -16.68 4.79
CA LYS A 418 -16.78 -16.37 4.12
C LYS A 418 -16.74 -14.90 3.70
N THR A 419 -17.84 -14.38 3.15
CA THR A 419 -17.96 -12.96 2.79
C THR A 419 -17.77 -12.10 4.04
N LYS A 420 -18.42 -12.42 5.15
CA LYS A 420 -18.25 -11.73 6.44
C LYS A 420 -16.81 -11.76 6.93
N MET A 421 -16.17 -12.93 6.85
CA MET A 421 -14.78 -13.14 7.26
C MET A 421 -13.83 -12.26 6.43
N TYR A 422 -13.94 -12.33 5.09
CA TYR A 422 -13.04 -11.58 4.22
C TYR A 422 -13.30 -10.08 4.31
N SER A 423 -14.56 -9.64 4.37
CA SER A 423 -14.87 -8.21 4.52
C SER A 423 -14.29 -7.63 5.81
N LEU A 424 -14.38 -8.35 6.93
CA LEU A 424 -13.76 -7.92 8.18
C LEU A 424 -12.23 -7.90 8.09
N ALA A 425 -11.61 -8.96 7.56
CA ALA A 425 -10.15 -9.05 7.44
C ALA A 425 -9.57 -7.93 6.56
N ILE A 426 -10.20 -7.66 5.42
CA ILE A 426 -9.80 -6.59 4.51
C ILE A 426 -10.06 -5.21 5.14
N LEU A 427 -11.20 -5.03 5.80
CA LEU A 427 -11.54 -3.77 6.47
C LEU A 427 -10.51 -3.40 7.53
N LEU A 428 -10.19 -4.32 8.44
CA LEU A 428 -9.22 -4.05 9.50
C LEU A 428 -7.81 -3.79 8.92
N SER A 429 -7.43 -4.53 7.87
CA SER A 429 -6.16 -4.36 7.18
C SER A 429 -6.07 -2.99 6.48
N LEU A 430 -7.08 -2.58 5.71
CA LEU A 430 -7.12 -1.26 5.08
C LEU A 430 -7.18 -0.12 6.10
N LEU A 431 -7.89 -0.29 7.21
CA LEU A 431 -7.95 0.71 8.26
C LEU A 431 -6.59 0.94 8.93
N THR A 432 -5.74 -0.10 9.10
CA THR A 432 -4.36 0.12 9.57
C THR A 432 -3.61 1.03 8.61
N TYR A 433 -3.75 0.80 7.30
CA TYR A 433 -3.10 1.60 6.28
C TYR A 433 -3.64 3.04 6.23
N TYR A 434 -4.97 3.21 6.22
CA TYR A 434 -5.59 4.54 6.16
C TYR A 434 -5.24 5.40 7.36
N PHE A 435 -5.14 4.81 8.54
CA PHE A 435 -4.66 5.50 9.73
C PHE A 435 -3.17 5.83 9.65
N HIS A 436 -2.34 4.87 9.21
CA HIS A 436 -0.91 5.08 9.01
C HIS A 436 -0.65 6.16 7.95
N GLY A 437 -1.48 6.21 6.91
CA GLY A 437 -1.44 7.18 5.83
C GLY A 437 -1.69 8.64 6.26
N LEU A 438 -2.18 8.90 7.48
CA LEU A 438 -2.20 10.25 8.04
C LEU A 438 -0.80 10.83 8.22
N MET A 439 0.20 9.97 8.48
CA MET A 439 1.56 10.34 8.85
C MET A 439 2.61 9.90 7.82
N ASN A 440 2.22 9.17 6.77
CA ASN A 440 3.12 8.64 5.75
C ASN A 440 2.36 8.45 4.43
N ASP A 441 3.10 8.35 3.31
CA ASP A 441 2.59 8.07 1.97
C ASP A 441 3.41 6.93 1.36
N PHE A 442 2.73 5.82 1.04
CA PHE A 442 3.37 4.60 0.56
C PHE A 442 2.72 4.03 -0.70
N LEU A 443 1.64 4.67 -1.22
CA LEU A 443 1.04 4.24 -2.50
C LEU A 443 1.97 4.46 -3.70
N ASP A 444 3.07 5.15 -3.49
CA ASP A 444 4.13 5.34 -4.48
C ASP A 444 5.24 4.28 -4.37
N GLN A 445 5.11 3.37 -3.40
CA GLN A 445 6.03 2.26 -3.16
C GLN A 445 5.30 0.94 -3.38
N ASP A 446 5.79 0.10 -4.30
CA ASP A 446 5.14 -1.16 -4.69
C ASP A 446 4.83 -2.07 -3.51
N LYS A 447 5.73 -2.09 -2.51
CA LYS A 447 5.59 -2.93 -1.30
C LYS A 447 4.24 -2.75 -0.60
N ALA A 448 3.75 -1.52 -0.50
CA ALA A 448 2.45 -1.20 0.07
C ALA A 448 1.37 -1.08 -1.02
N ALA A 449 1.67 -0.46 -2.16
CA ALA A 449 0.72 -0.19 -3.23
C ALA A 449 0.08 -1.48 -3.76
N VAL A 450 0.88 -2.52 -4.04
CA VAL A 450 0.38 -3.82 -4.50
C VAL A 450 -0.63 -4.41 -3.54
N LEU A 451 -0.35 -4.37 -2.23
CA LEU A 451 -1.25 -4.90 -1.22
C LEU A 451 -2.56 -4.09 -1.12
N VAL A 452 -2.45 -2.76 -1.10
CA VAL A 452 -3.63 -1.86 -1.00
C VAL A 452 -4.51 -1.99 -2.24
N TRP A 453 -3.94 -1.92 -3.45
CA TRP A 453 -4.72 -2.04 -4.69
C TRP A 453 -5.34 -3.42 -4.84
N ALA A 454 -4.65 -4.49 -4.45
CA ALA A 454 -5.22 -5.84 -4.43
C ALA A 454 -6.38 -5.95 -3.44
N MET A 455 -6.27 -5.35 -2.25
CA MET A 455 -7.37 -5.31 -1.28
C MET A 455 -8.58 -4.55 -1.81
N LEU A 456 -8.39 -3.42 -2.51
CA LEU A 456 -9.49 -2.70 -3.18
C LEU A 456 -10.11 -3.54 -4.31
N GLY A 457 -9.32 -4.32 -5.04
CA GLY A 457 -9.81 -5.33 -5.98
C GLY A 457 -10.63 -6.43 -5.32
N MET A 458 -10.22 -6.88 -4.11
CA MET A 458 -11.00 -7.82 -3.30
C MET A 458 -12.35 -7.22 -2.89
N VAL A 459 -12.39 -5.95 -2.48
CA VAL A 459 -13.63 -5.23 -2.13
C VAL A 459 -14.62 -5.27 -3.28
N THR A 460 -14.18 -4.85 -4.47
CA THR A 460 -15.01 -4.87 -5.69
C THR A 460 -15.50 -6.26 -6.03
N SER A 461 -14.63 -7.26 -5.95
CA SER A 461 -15.00 -8.65 -6.24
C SER A 461 -16.03 -9.22 -5.26
N LEU A 462 -15.87 -8.96 -3.97
CA LEU A 462 -16.83 -9.41 -2.94
C LEU A 462 -18.19 -8.72 -3.12
N ASN A 463 -18.21 -7.43 -3.47
CA ASN A 463 -19.44 -6.69 -3.73
C ASN A 463 -20.19 -7.25 -4.94
N LEU A 464 -19.51 -7.48 -6.06
CA LEU A 464 -20.08 -8.11 -7.26
C LEU A 464 -20.61 -9.53 -6.99
N ASN A 465 -19.91 -10.30 -6.18
CA ASN A 465 -20.36 -11.64 -5.81
C ASN A 465 -21.62 -11.61 -4.93
N GLN A 466 -21.86 -10.54 -4.21
CA GLN A 466 -23.07 -10.36 -3.41
C GLN A 466 -24.26 -9.92 -4.27
N SER A 467 -24.08 -8.92 -5.18
CA SER A 467 -25.14 -8.39 -6.03
C SER A 467 -25.68 -9.43 -7.02
N ASN A 468 -24.83 -10.27 -7.61
CA ASN A 468 -25.27 -11.33 -8.54
C ASN A 468 -26.25 -12.34 -7.93
N ILE A 469 -26.24 -12.53 -6.61
CA ILE A 469 -27.17 -13.44 -5.93
C ILE A 469 -28.49 -12.74 -5.64
N SER A 470 -28.49 -11.46 -5.28
CA SER A 470 -29.73 -10.72 -5.08
C SER A 470 -30.56 -10.65 -6.38
N GLU A 471 -29.93 -10.41 -7.52
CA GLU A 471 -30.60 -10.43 -8.83
C GLU A 471 -31.14 -11.83 -9.21
N SER A 472 -30.49 -12.92 -8.77
CA SER A 472 -30.96 -14.28 -9.02
C SER A 472 -32.15 -14.67 -8.13
N LEU A 473 -32.24 -14.11 -6.93
CA LEU A 473 -33.36 -14.35 -6.00
C LEU A 473 -34.58 -13.49 -6.33
N GLU A 474 -34.42 -12.32 -6.93
CA GLU A 474 -35.53 -11.47 -7.40
C GLU A 474 -36.20 -12.00 -8.69
N LYS A 475 -35.55 -12.93 -9.40
CA LYS A 475 -36.06 -13.56 -10.61
C LYS A 475 -36.76 -14.90 -10.38
N VAL A 476 -36.82 -15.40 -9.15
CA VAL A 476 -37.53 -16.59 -8.68
C VAL A 476 -38.78 -16.17 -7.92
#